data_b93490925a5163a9d867dc171fcd605a
#
_entry.id   b93490925a5163a9d867dc171fcd605a
#
_cell.length_a   1.000
_cell.length_b   1.000
_cell.length_c   1.000
_cell.angle_alpha   90.00
_cell.angle_beta   90.00
_cell.angle_gamma   90.00
#
_symmetry.space_group_name_H-M   'P 1'
#
loop_
_entity.id
_entity.type
_entity.pdbx_description
1 polymer ?
#
loop_
_entity_poly.entity_id
_entity_poly.type
_entity_poly.pdbx_seq_one_letter_code
_entity_poly.pdbx_strand_id
1 'polypeptide(L)'
;MSRCDCNKESYFNIEDRNDLMGKNTMINKYIPFSRGEYERRLGLVRQAMDSAGMDTLFVTDPSNMAWLTGYDGWSFYVHQGVIVFLDRDPVWWGRRQDANGALRTVWMDDDRIHGYDDGYVQSSERHPMQDLAMRLNDHGAGQTIGVEMDNYYFSAKAYTTLVEAMPGKTFTDATALVNWQRGIKSAEELDFMRKAARISEKIIDGLLDRVEPGVPKNEIAASIYSDALRGVDDAWGDYPAIVPLLPSGTDAAAPHLTWDGRSFAEGEATFFEVSGCYRRYHTPFCRTIFLGTPPDDLKRAEAALVEGLEAGLDAARAGNRAADIANALAAPLERAGIERGARCGYPIGISYPPDWGERTISLRPEDDSILKPGMTFHFMPGLWMDDWGLRSPNPSSSGKQARQKLSATGPGRCS
;
A
#
# COMPACT_ATOMS: atom_id res chain seq x y z
N MET A 1 -18.02 -16.73 -36.18
CA MET A 1 -17.00 -15.76 -35.76
C MET A 1 -16.97 -14.63 -36.78
N SER A 2 -17.71 -13.57 -36.52
CA SER A 2 -17.75 -12.38 -37.40
C SER A 2 -16.74 -11.35 -36.88
N ARG A 3 -15.86 -10.93 -37.79
CA ARG A 3 -14.91 -9.84 -37.54
C ARG A 3 -15.70 -8.54 -37.44
N CYS A 4 -15.51 -7.81 -36.34
CA CYS A 4 -15.96 -6.42 -36.21
C CYS A 4 -14.98 -5.53 -36.99
N ASP A 5 -15.42 -4.93 -38.09
CA ASP A 5 -14.70 -3.89 -38.82
C ASP A 5 -14.79 -2.58 -38.00
N CYS A 6 -13.69 -2.20 -37.33
CA CYS A 6 -13.52 -0.88 -36.71
C CYS A 6 -12.86 0.09 -37.68
N ASN A 7 -13.62 0.61 -38.63
CA ASN A 7 -13.23 1.77 -39.42
C ASN A 7 -14.46 2.59 -39.81
N LYS A 8 -14.90 3.46 -38.87
CA LYS A 8 -15.66 4.69 -39.19
C LYS A 8 -15.43 5.67 -38.04
N GLU A 9 -14.62 6.69 -38.27
CA GLU A 9 -14.61 7.90 -37.47
C GLU A 9 -16.01 8.52 -37.53
N SER A 10 -16.78 8.40 -36.46
CA SER A 10 -18.04 9.12 -36.32
C SER A 10 -17.79 10.37 -35.47
N TYR A 11 -17.75 11.52 -36.13
CA TYR A 11 -17.85 12.82 -35.47
C TYR A 11 -19.24 12.93 -34.85
N PHE A 12 -19.33 12.98 -33.50
CA PHE A 12 -20.58 13.23 -32.81
C PHE A 12 -20.80 14.74 -32.67
N ASN A 13 -21.96 15.20 -33.11
CA ASN A 13 -22.44 16.56 -32.95
C ASN A 13 -22.80 16.83 -31.45
N ILE A 14 -22.32 17.92 -30.90
CA ILE A 14 -22.39 18.21 -29.43
C ILE A 14 -23.80 18.70 -29.00
N GLU A 15 -24.71 18.95 -29.90
CA GLU A 15 -26.01 19.57 -29.63
C GLU A 15 -27.08 18.64 -29.03
N ASP A 16 -26.94 17.31 -29.10
CA ASP A 16 -27.99 16.35 -28.69
C ASP A 16 -27.80 15.77 -27.26
N ARG A 17 -26.95 16.33 -26.41
CA ARG A 17 -26.65 15.77 -25.08
C ARG A 17 -27.53 16.27 -23.93
N ASN A 18 -28.43 17.21 -24.14
CA ASN A 18 -29.29 17.72 -23.07
C ASN A 18 -30.48 16.83 -22.71
N ASP A 19 -30.84 15.84 -23.53
CA ASP A 19 -32.00 14.97 -23.29
C ASP A 19 -31.70 13.63 -22.60
N LEU A 20 -30.42 13.29 -22.35
CA LEU A 20 -30.03 12.04 -21.63
C LEU A 20 -29.89 12.18 -20.12
N MET A 21 -30.03 13.39 -19.58
CA MET A 21 -29.95 13.66 -18.13
C MET A 21 -31.26 13.39 -17.36
N GLY A 22 -32.28 12.88 -18.01
CA GLY A 22 -33.64 12.67 -17.45
C GLY A 22 -33.93 11.31 -16.83
N LYS A 23 -32.97 10.39 -16.73
CA LYS A 23 -33.19 9.14 -15.96
C LYS A 23 -32.30 9.13 -14.74
N ASN A 24 -32.91 9.45 -13.61
CA ASN A 24 -32.36 9.29 -12.26
C ASN A 24 -32.15 7.78 -11.97
N THR A 25 -31.22 7.14 -12.70
CA THR A 25 -30.72 5.81 -12.36
C THR A 25 -29.80 6.03 -11.17
N MET A 26 -30.27 5.74 -9.95
CA MET A 26 -29.42 5.69 -8.77
C MET A 26 -28.21 4.82 -9.10
N ILE A 27 -27.02 5.44 -9.19
CA ILE A 27 -25.78 4.72 -9.39
C ILE A 27 -25.58 3.88 -8.13
N ASN A 28 -25.55 2.57 -8.30
CA ASN A 28 -25.25 1.66 -7.18
C ASN A 28 -23.78 1.84 -6.79
N LYS A 29 -23.53 2.58 -5.71
CA LYS A 29 -22.17 2.87 -5.25
C LYS A 29 -21.56 1.63 -4.59
N TYR A 30 -20.34 1.32 -4.97
CA TYR A 30 -19.58 0.23 -4.39
C TYR A 30 -18.74 0.76 -3.23
N ILE A 31 -19.32 0.81 -2.03
CA ILE A 31 -18.70 1.37 -0.84
C ILE A 31 -18.28 0.22 0.09
N PRO A 32 -16.98 0.01 0.37
CA PRO A 32 -16.48 -1.14 1.10
C PRO A 32 -16.75 -1.11 2.61
N PHE A 33 -16.95 0.06 3.20
CA PHE A 33 -17.17 0.24 4.64
C PHE A 33 -18.51 0.87 4.94
N SER A 34 -18.94 0.76 6.18
CA SER A 34 -20.14 1.46 6.67
C SER A 34 -19.93 2.98 6.64
N ARG A 35 -21.02 3.75 6.48
CA ARG A 35 -20.95 5.21 6.56
C ARG A 35 -20.40 5.67 7.91
N GLY A 36 -20.78 5.01 9.01
CA GLY A 36 -20.26 5.31 10.35
C GLY A 36 -18.76 5.14 10.47
N GLU A 37 -18.16 4.17 9.75
CA GLU A 37 -16.71 4.00 9.71
C GLU A 37 -16.02 5.18 8.99
N TYR A 38 -16.56 5.65 7.86
CA TYR A 38 -16.01 6.84 7.19
C TYR A 38 -16.15 8.11 8.02
N GLU A 39 -17.28 8.29 8.71
CA GLU A 39 -17.50 9.43 9.62
C GLU A 39 -16.52 9.39 10.81
N ARG A 40 -16.24 8.21 11.38
CA ARG A 40 -15.22 8.01 12.40
C ARG A 40 -13.82 8.44 11.88
N ARG A 41 -13.43 7.98 10.70
CA ARG A 41 -12.15 8.30 10.06
C ARG A 41 -12.02 9.80 9.82
N LEU A 42 -13.04 10.41 9.28
CA LEU A 42 -13.09 11.85 9.04
C LEU A 42 -12.98 12.65 10.35
N GLY A 43 -13.62 12.17 11.43
CA GLY A 43 -13.52 12.76 12.76
C GLY A 43 -12.09 12.76 13.30
N LEU A 44 -11.34 11.66 13.12
CA LEU A 44 -9.93 11.57 13.52
C LEU A 44 -9.06 12.58 12.75
N VAL A 45 -9.26 12.69 11.44
CA VAL A 45 -8.49 13.62 10.61
C VAL A 45 -8.82 15.06 10.97
N ARG A 46 -10.08 15.41 11.20
CA ARG A 46 -10.50 16.76 11.63
C ARG A 46 -9.87 17.14 12.97
N GLN A 47 -9.84 16.21 13.92
CA GLN A 47 -9.18 16.45 15.21
C GLN A 47 -7.67 16.71 15.04
N ALA A 48 -7.01 15.97 14.14
CA ALA A 48 -5.60 16.19 13.84
C ALA A 48 -5.37 17.51 13.12
N MET A 49 -6.24 17.90 12.19
CA MET A 49 -6.20 19.20 11.51
C MET A 49 -6.36 20.37 12.51
N ASP A 50 -7.37 20.32 13.36
CA ASP A 50 -7.63 21.33 14.40
C ASP A 50 -6.42 21.48 15.33
N SER A 51 -5.88 20.35 15.81
CA SER A 51 -4.69 20.34 16.66
C SER A 51 -3.45 20.94 15.99
N ALA A 52 -3.36 20.86 14.66
CA ALA A 52 -2.28 21.43 13.86
C ALA A 52 -2.57 22.85 13.32
N GLY A 53 -3.74 23.43 13.66
CA GLY A 53 -4.15 24.76 13.21
C GLY A 53 -4.42 24.85 11.71
N MET A 54 -4.93 23.78 11.11
CA MET A 54 -5.28 23.69 9.69
C MET A 54 -6.79 23.85 9.50
N ASP A 55 -7.21 24.80 8.68
CA ASP A 55 -8.63 25.01 8.36
C ASP A 55 -9.12 24.05 7.25
N THR A 56 -8.22 23.71 6.34
CA THR A 56 -8.48 22.88 5.16
C THR A 56 -7.30 21.96 4.93
N LEU A 57 -7.54 20.74 4.47
CA LEU A 57 -6.50 19.79 4.12
C LEU A 57 -6.72 19.28 2.68
N PHE A 58 -5.70 19.32 1.86
CA PHE A 58 -5.70 18.69 0.54
C PHE A 58 -4.88 17.40 0.57
N VAL A 59 -5.57 16.29 0.43
CA VAL A 59 -5.04 14.92 0.47
C VAL A 59 -4.81 14.41 -0.94
N THR A 60 -3.61 13.97 -1.27
CA THR A 60 -3.22 13.49 -2.61
C THR A 60 -2.77 12.04 -2.65
N ASP A 61 -2.39 11.45 -1.51
CA ASP A 61 -2.06 10.03 -1.42
C ASP A 61 -3.30 9.18 -1.69
N PRO A 62 -3.29 8.30 -2.73
CA PRO A 62 -4.44 7.45 -3.06
C PRO A 62 -4.90 6.58 -1.90
N SER A 63 -3.98 6.12 -1.04
CA SER A 63 -4.31 5.33 0.14
C SER A 63 -5.09 6.15 1.17
N ASN A 64 -4.69 7.40 1.38
CA ASN A 64 -5.38 8.35 2.25
C ASN A 64 -6.74 8.74 1.66
N MET A 65 -6.80 9.00 0.34
CA MET A 65 -8.05 9.28 -0.38
C MET A 65 -9.04 8.11 -0.23
N ALA A 66 -8.60 6.88 -0.50
CA ALA A 66 -9.42 5.68 -0.40
C ALA A 66 -9.89 5.44 1.04
N TRP A 67 -9.02 5.62 2.03
CA TRP A 67 -9.35 5.45 3.43
C TRP A 67 -10.41 6.46 3.91
N LEU A 68 -10.32 7.71 3.45
CA LEU A 68 -11.26 8.78 3.80
C LEU A 68 -12.59 8.70 3.06
N THR A 69 -12.59 8.26 1.81
CA THR A 69 -13.74 8.43 0.93
C THR A 69 -14.26 7.15 0.27
N GLY A 70 -13.45 6.09 0.24
CA GLY A 70 -13.73 4.88 -0.53
C GLY A 70 -13.30 4.97 -1.99
N TYR A 71 -12.72 6.09 -2.45
CA TYR A 71 -12.28 6.24 -3.83
C TYR A 71 -11.30 5.14 -4.24
N ASP A 72 -11.64 4.39 -5.28
CA ASP A 72 -10.82 3.32 -5.82
C ASP A 72 -10.71 3.43 -7.34
N GLY A 73 -9.72 4.18 -7.82
CA GLY A 73 -9.44 4.40 -9.23
C GLY A 73 -7.95 4.31 -9.52
N TRP A 74 -7.60 3.81 -10.72
CA TRP A 74 -6.23 3.78 -11.22
C TRP A 74 -5.91 5.08 -11.98
N SER A 75 -6.10 6.25 -11.36
CA SER A 75 -5.86 7.55 -12.00
C SER A 75 -4.80 8.40 -11.31
N PHE A 76 -4.07 7.82 -10.36
CA PHE A 76 -3.05 8.54 -9.58
C PHE A 76 -1.79 8.94 -10.37
N TYR A 77 -1.73 8.67 -11.67
CA TYR A 77 -0.72 9.21 -12.59
C TYR A 77 -1.06 10.63 -13.10
N VAL A 78 -2.27 11.12 -12.83
CA VAL A 78 -2.68 12.53 -13.00
C VAL A 78 -3.03 13.14 -11.66
N HIS A 79 -3.03 14.47 -11.56
CA HIS A 79 -3.35 15.16 -10.31
C HIS A 79 -4.80 14.91 -9.90
N GLN A 80 -4.99 14.45 -8.69
CA GLN A 80 -6.28 14.24 -8.04
C GLN A 80 -6.11 14.39 -6.53
N GLY A 81 -7.22 14.53 -5.81
CA GLY A 81 -7.16 14.61 -4.36
C GLY A 81 -8.53 14.71 -3.70
N VAL A 82 -8.49 14.75 -2.38
CA VAL A 82 -9.65 14.99 -1.53
C VAL A 82 -9.41 16.25 -0.71
N ILE A 83 -10.36 17.18 -0.77
CA ILE A 83 -10.35 18.37 0.07
C ILE A 83 -11.15 18.07 1.33
N VAL A 84 -10.53 18.18 2.49
CA VAL A 84 -11.15 17.95 3.80
C VAL A 84 -11.33 19.28 4.50
N PHE A 85 -12.51 19.49 5.08
CA PHE A 85 -12.88 20.65 5.87
C PHE A 85 -13.21 20.26 7.31
N LEU A 86 -13.11 21.18 8.26
CA LEU A 86 -13.40 20.91 9.66
C LEU A 86 -14.90 20.66 9.92
N ASP A 87 -15.80 21.28 9.13
CA ASP A 87 -17.23 21.42 9.43
C ASP A 87 -18.19 20.84 8.39
N ARG A 88 -17.70 20.35 7.24
CA ARG A 88 -18.55 19.87 6.14
C ARG A 88 -17.94 18.65 5.43
N ASP A 89 -18.76 17.93 4.67
CA ASP A 89 -18.32 16.74 3.94
C ASP A 89 -17.15 17.04 2.98
N PRO A 90 -16.24 16.08 2.82
CA PRO A 90 -15.09 16.21 1.93
C PRO A 90 -15.54 16.39 0.48
N VAL A 91 -14.62 16.89 -0.33
CA VAL A 91 -14.82 17.04 -1.79
C VAL A 91 -13.75 16.22 -2.50
N TRP A 92 -14.17 15.34 -3.40
CA TRP A 92 -13.26 14.69 -4.33
C TRP A 92 -13.00 15.63 -5.53
N TRP A 93 -11.75 15.76 -5.91
CA TRP A 93 -11.32 16.55 -7.05
C TRP A 93 -10.32 15.76 -7.90
N GLY A 94 -10.49 15.75 -9.24
CA GLY A 94 -9.61 15.06 -10.17
C GLY A 94 -10.00 15.32 -11.62
N ARG A 95 -9.40 14.59 -12.56
CA ARG A 95 -9.71 14.69 -13.98
C ARG A 95 -11.18 14.32 -14.23
N ARG A 96 -11.86 15.04 -15.14
CA ARG A 96 -13.32 14.87 -15.40
C ARG A 96 -13.72 13.43 -15.71
N GLN A 97 -12.94 12.72 -16.51
CA GLN A 97 -13.28 11.32 -16.82
C GLN A 97 -13.16 10.38 -15.63
N ASP A 98 -12.26 10.70 -14.67
CA ASP A 98 -12.05 9.91 -13.45
C ASP A 98 -13.10 10.23 -12.39
N ALA A 99 -13.80 11.38 -12.48
CA ALA A 99 -14.99 11.67 -11.69
C ALA A 99 -16.08 10.60 -11.85
N ASN A 100 -16.17 9.94 -13.01
CA ASN A 100 -17.09 8.81 -13.20
C ASN A 100 -16.75 7.60 -12.31
N GLY A 101 -15.48 7.41 -11.97
CA GLY A 101 -15.03 6.42 -10.98
C GLY A 101 -15.40 6.85 -9.56
N ALA A 102 -15.17 8.12 -9.23
CA ALA A 102 -15.53 8.68 -7.94
C ALA A 102 -17.05 8.56 -7.66
N LEU A 103 -17.90 8.88 -8.64
CA LEU A 103 -19.36 8.71 -8.54
C LEU A 103 -19.79 7.27 -8.15
N ARG A 104 -18.95 6.26 -8.37
CA ARG A 104 -19.24 4.84 -8.10
C ARG A 104 -18.62 4.33 -6.80
N THR A 105 -17.59 4.99 -6.29
CA THR A 105 -16.77 4.43 -5.20
C THR A 105 -16.76 5.28 -3.94
N VAL A 106 -17.02 6.62 -4.03
CA VAL A 106 -17.01 7.46 -2.83
C VAL A 106 -18.37 7.47 -2.12
N TRP A 107 -18.33 7.59 -0.79
CA TRP A 107 -19.53 7.63 0.04
C TRP A 107 -20.24 8.99 0.04
N MET A 108 -19.56 10.08 -0.35
CA MET A 108 -20.13 11.43 -0.40
C MET A 108 -21.19 11.55 -1.49
N ASP A 109 -21.97 12.60 -1.41
CA ASP A 109 -23.00 12.95 -2.41
C ASP A 109 -22.33 13.40 -3.73
N ASP A 110 -23.07 13.27 -4.83
CA ASP A 110 -22.55 13.50 -6.18
C ASP A 110 -22.15 14.95 -6.43
N ASP A 111 -22.75 15.93 -5.72
CA ASP A 111 -22.37 17.34 -5.75
C ASP A 111 -21.03 17.64 -5.10
N ARG A 112 -20.43 16.66 -4.39
CA ARG A 112 -19.10 16.72 -3.81
C ARG A 112 -18.00 16.17 -4.71
N ILE A 113 -18.31 15.88 -5.97
CA ILE A 113 -17.36 15.32 -6.92
C ILE A 113 -17.12 16.32 -8.05
N HIS A 114 -15.88 16.81 -8.16
CA HIS A 114 -15.50 17.81 -9.15
C HIS A 114 -14.43 17.30 -10.12
N GLY A 115 -14.76 17.32 -11.41
CA GLY A 115 -13.85 16.95 -12.47
C GLY A 115 -13.28 18.18 -13.19
N TYR A 116 -11.94 18.38 -13.16
CA TYR A 116 -11.30 19.40 -14.00
C TYR A 116 -11.23 18.99 -15.47
N ASP A 117 -11.13 19.98 -16.35
CA ASP A 117 -11.09 19.79 -17.80
C ASP A 117 -9.81 19.07 -18.24
N ASP A 118 -9.94 18.18 -19.22
CA ASP A 118 -8.83 17.40 -19.78
C ASP A 118 -7.71 18.26 -20.38
N GLY A 119 -8.03 19.48 -20.81
CA GLY A 119 -7.06 20.45 -21.31
C GLY A 119 -6.02 20.94 -20.28
N TYR A 120 -6.15 20.54 -19.01
CA TYR A 120 -5.12 20.76 -17.98
C TYR A 120 -4.09 19.64 -17.93
N VAL A 121 -4.39 18.47 -18.48
CA VAL A 121 -3.51 17.30 -18.41
C VAL A 121 -2.36 17.45 -19.39
N GLN A 122 -1.12 17.41 -18.90
CA GLN A 122 0.10 17.57 -19.69
C GLN A 122 0.15 18.84 -20.55
N SER A 123 -0.55 19.90 -20.15
CA SER A 123 -0.53 21.18 -20.82
C SER A 123 0.73 21.96 -20.51
N SER A 124 1.29 22.65 -21.52
CA SER A 124 2.38 23.62 -21.32
C SER A 124 1.91 24.99 -20.82
N GLU A 125 0.61 25.28 -20.94
CA GLU A 125 0.03 26.60 -20.63
C GLU A 125 -0.77 26.61 -19.32
N ARG A 126 -1.34 25.46 -18.93
CA ARG A 126 -2.22 25.32 -17.77
C ARG A 126 -1.77 24.17 -16.87
N HIS A 127 -2.08 24.29 -15.59
CA HIS A 127 -1.78 23.23 -14.63
C HIS A 127 -3.02 22.91 -13.79
N PRO A 128 -3.33 21.63 -13.48
CA PRO A 128 -4.52 21.25 -12.72
C PRO A 128 -4.68 21.99 -11.39
N MET A 129 -3.59 22.37 -10.73
CA MET A 129 -3.61 23.15 -9.47
C MET A 129 -4.27 24.52 -9.60
N GLN A 130 -4.39 25.10 -10.80
CA GLN A 130 -5.13 26.33 -11.04
C GLN A 130 -6.65 26.08 -10.92
N ASP A 131 -7.14 24.95 -11.42
CA ASP A 131 -8.54 24.53 -11.19
C ASP A 131 -8.77 24.20 -9.71
N LEU A 132 -7.84 23.49 -9.06
CA LEU A 132 -7.94 23.21 -7.63
C LEU A 132 -8.05 24.51 -6.80
N ALA A 133 -7.25 25.53 -7.13
CA ALA A 133 -7.30 26.83 -6.45
C ALA A 133 -8.68 27.47 -6.56
N MET A 134 -9.32 27.40 -7.74
CA MET A 134 -10.70 27.86 -7.91
C MET A 134 -11.66 27.07 -7.02
N ARG A 135 -11.55 25.74 -6.99
CA ARG A 135 -12.43 24.89 -6.16
C ARG A 135 -12.24 25.14 -4.67
N LEU A 136 -11.01 25.32 -4.22
CA LEU A 136 -10.73 25.69 -2.82
C LEU A 136 -11.40 27.01 -2.44
N ASN A 137 -11.37 28.01 -3.32
CA ASN A 137 -12.06 29.29 -3.10
C ASN A 137 -13.59 29.12 -3.14
N ASP A 138 -14.15 28.41 -4.12
CA ASP A 138 -15.59 28.14 -4.26
C ASP A 138 -16.17 27.45 -3.03
N HIS A 139 -15.41 26.55 -2.43
CA HIS A 139 -15.78 25.84 -1.20
C HIS A 139 -15.40 26.60 0.07
N GLY A 140 -14.88 27.82 -0.01
CA GLY A 140 -14.53 28.63 1.16
C GLY A 140 -13.41 28.04 2.00
N ALA A 141 -12.33 27.59 1.36
CA ALA A 141 -11.14 27.11 2.08
C ALA A 141 -10.64 28.20 3.05
N GLY A 142 -10.31 27.79 4.27
CA GLY A 142 -9.83 28.69 5.33
C GLY A 142 -8.46 29.31 5.01
N GLN A 143 -7.88 30.01 5.99
CA GLN A 143 -6.61 30.71 5.80
C GLN A 143 -5.42 29.75 5.69
N THR A 144 -5.42 28.68 6.50
CA THR A 144 -4.34 27.71 6.59
C THR A 144 -4.75 26.41 5.88
N ILE A 145 -4.02 26.06 4.82
CA ILE A 145 -4.27 24.89 3.99
C ILE A 145 -3.12 23.90 4.18
N GLY A 146 -3.41 22.72 4.75
CA GLY A 146 -2.47 21.62 4.81
C GLY A 146 -2.36 20.92 3.45
N VAL A 147 -1.14 20.57 3.05
CA VAL A 147 -0.86 19.75 1.86
C VAL A 147 0.16 18.67 2.19
N GLU A 148 0.02 17.48 1.59
CA GLU A 148 0.95 16.36 1.79
C GLU A 148 2.23 16.59 0.98
N MET A 149 3.18 17.38 1.52
CA MET A 149 4.35 17.85 0.80
C MET A 149 5.35 16.75 0.43
N ASP A 150 5.55 15.76 1.31
CA ASP A 150 6.41 14.60 1.03
C ASP A 150 5.59 13.40 0.58
N ASN A 151 5.09 13.47 -0.66
CA ASN A 151 4.21 12.47 -1.26
C ASN A 151 4.61 12.21 -2.72
N TYR A 152 4.53 10.96 -3.18
CA TYR A 152 4.81 10.56 -4.57
C TYR A 152 3.90 11.23 -5.61
N TYR A 153 2.73 11.70 -5.20
CA TYR A 153 1.66 12.20 -6.06
C TYR A 153 1.53 13.72 -6.05
N PHE A 154 2.31 14.41 -5.22
CA PHE A 154 2.30 15.87 -5.10
C PHE A 154 3.67 16.44 -5.44
N SER A 155 3.83 16.89 -6.69
CA SER A 155 5.10 17.37 -7.20
C SER A 155 5.44 18.79 -6.72
N ALA A 156 6.73 19.16 -6.79
CA ALA A 156 7.17 20.53 -6.52
C ALA A 156 6.47 21.53 -7.45
N LYS A 157 6.20 21.16 -8.73
CA LYS A 157 5.45 22.03 -9.66
C LYS A 157 4.00 22.22 -9.23
N ALA A 158 3.36 21.15 -8.72
CA ALA A 158 2.01 21.24 -8.16
C ALA A 158 1.97 22.25 -7.00
N TYR A 159 2.91 22.12 -6.06
CA TYR A 159 3.00 23.02 -4.91
C TYR A 159 3.20 24.50 -5.33
N THR A 160 4.20 24.78 -6.16
CA THR A 160 4.48 26.17 -6.59
C THR A 160 3.33 26.79 -7.35
N THR A 161 2.67 26.03 -8.25
CA THR A 161 1.51 26.52 -8.98
C THR A 161 0.33 26.80 -8.05
N LEU A 162 0.10 25.96 -7.06
CA LEU A 162 -1.01 26.17 -6.09
C LEU A 162 -0.76 27.44 -5.24
N VAL A 163 0.46 27.62 -4.76
CA VAL A 163 0.86 28.83 -4.00
C VAL A 163 0.70 30.09 -4.85
N GLU A 164 1.18 30.06 -6.09
CA GLU A 164 1.04 31.18 -7.04
C GLU A 164 -0.43 31.51 -7.34
N ALA A 165 -1.30 30.49 -7.43
CA ALA A 165 -2.72 30.66 -7.72
C ALA A 165 -3.55 31.16 -6.52
N MET A 166 -3.02 31.08 -5.30
CA MET A 166 -3.72 31.45 -4.06
C MET A 166 -2.86 32.40 -3.19
N PRO A 167 -2.47 33.57 -3.70
CA PRO A 167 -1.69 34.52 -2.94
C PRO A 167 -2.49 35.00 -1.70
N GLY A 168 -1.87 34.95 -0.55
CA GLY A 168 -2.52 35.32 0.72
C GLY A 168 -3.05 34.14 1.53
N LYS A 169 -3.04 32.91 1.02
CA LYS A 169 -3.24 31.71 1.84
C LYS A 169 -1.91 31.21 2.40
N THR A 170 -1.97 30.55 3.54
CA THR A 170 -0.83 29.88 4.17
C THR A 170 -0.89 28.40 3.85
N PHE A 171 0.15 27.88 3.19
CA PHE A 171 0.29 26.44 2.95
C PHE A 171 1.25 25.85 3.99
N THR A 172 0.81 24.78 4.65
CA THR A 172 1.60 24.09 5.67
C THR A 172 1.76 22.62 5.33
N ASP A 173 2.85 22.04 5.79
CA ASP A 173 3.13 20.62 5.57
C ASP A 173 2.20 19.75 6.44
N ALA A 174 1.40 18.94 5.78
CA ALA A 174 0.52 17.94 6.39
C ALA A 174 0.99 16.50 6.09
N THR A 175 2.26 16.32 5.77
CA THR A 175 2.85 15.01 5.51
C THR A 175 2.52 14.05 6.64
N ALA A 176 2.04 12.88 6.28
CA ALA A 176 1.65 11.79 7.19
C ALA A 176 0.53 12.11 8.19
N LEU A 177 -0.15 13.28 8.12
CA LEU A 177 -1.26 13.59 9.04
C LEU A 177 -2.35 12.51 8.99
N VAL A 178 -2.79 12.12 7.80
CA VAL A 178 -3.79 11.05 7.60
C VAL A 178 -3.18 9.68 7.88
N ASN A 179 -1.93 9.44 7.50
CA ASN A 179 -1.24 8.16 7.69
C ASN A 179 -1.23 7.75 9.17
N TRP A 180 -0.96 8.67 10.09
CA TRP A 180 -1.01 8.41 11.54
C TRP A 180 -2.40 8.02 12.04
N GLN A 181 -3.47 8.54 11.44
CA GLN A 181 -4.84 8.17 11.79
C GLN A 181 -5.19 6.74 11.32
N ARG A 182 -4.55 6.27 10.24
CA ARG A 182 -4.68 4.91 9.71
C ARG A 182 -3.91 3.86 10.52
N GLY A 183 -2.98 4.29 11.36
CA GLY A 183 -2.08 3.41 12.11
C GLY A 183 -2.80 2.40 13.01
N ILE A 184 -3.99 2.74 13.55
CA ILE A 184 -4.83 1.85 14.37
C ILE A 184 -6.04 1.42 13.54
N LYS A 185 -6.09 0.14 13.18
CA LYS A 185 -7.12 -0.44 12.33
C LYS A 185 -8.43 -0.66 13.09
N SER A 186 -9.55 -0.37 12.44
CA SER A 186 -10.87 -0.76 12.92
C SER A 186 -11.09 -2.27 12.76
N ALA A 187 -12.17 -2.78 13.36
CA ALA A 187 -12.53 -4.20 13.22
C ALA A 187 -12.84 -4.57 11.74
N GLU A 188 -13.45 -3.66 10.97
CA GLU A 188 -13.75 -3.84 9.56
C GLU A 188 -12.44 -3.91 8.72
N GLU A 189 -11.46 -3.04 9.02
CA GLU A 189 -10.15 -3.06 8.37
C GLU A 189 -9.37 -4.35 8.68
N LEU A 190 -9.39 -4.79 9.94
CA LEU A 190 -8.75 -6.04 10.35
C LEU A 190 -9.37 -7.27 9.66
N ASP A 191 -10.68 -7.26 9.38
CA ASP A 191 -11.32 -8.33 8.60
C ASP A 191 -10.76 -8.39 7.17
N PHE A 192 -10.61 -7.24 6.51
CA PHE A 192 -9.99 -7.18 5.19
C PHE A 192 -8.54 -7.64 5.19
N MET A 193 -7.77 -7.27 6.21
CA MET A 193 -6.40 -7.75 6.35
C MET A 193 -6.31 -9.26 6.60
N ARG A 194 -7.24 -9.86 7.36
CA ARG A 194 -7.30 -11.33 7.52
C ARG A 194 -7.59 -12.03 6.20
N LYS A 195 -8.46 -11.46 5.36
CA LYS A 195 -8.71 -11.99 4.01
C LYS A 195 -7.49 -11.88 3.12
N ALA A 196 -6.80 -10.74 3.14
CA ALA A 196 -5.53 -10.55 2.44
C ALA A 196 -4.45 -11.55 2.92
N ALA A 197 -4.39 -11.83 4.24
CA ALA A 197 -3.44 -12.80 4.81
C ALA A 197 -3.66 -14.21 4.24
N ARG A 198 -4.91 -14.68 4.13
CA ARG A 198 -5.21 -15.99 3.54
C ARG A 198 -4.84 -16.07 2.05
N ILE A 199 -4.95 -14.94 1.33
CA ILE A 199 -4.44 -14.87 -0.05
C ILE A 199 -2.91 -14.98 -0.07
N SER A 200 -2.20 -14.31 0.86
CA SER A 200 -0.75 -14.43 1.00
C SER A 200 -0.31 -15.88 1.32
N GLU A 201 -1.02 -16.55 2.22
CA GLU A 201 -0.77 -17.98 2.54
C GLU A 201 -0.88 -18.85 1.29
N LYS A 202 -1.95 -18.69 0.50
CA LYS A 202 -2.12 -19.41 -0.77
C LYS A 202 -0.98 -19.16 -1.76
N ILE A 203 -0.51 -17.92 -1.88
CA ILE A 203 0.64 -17.59 -2.74
C ILE A 203 1.88 -18.35 -2.27
N ILE A 204 2.17 -18.35 -0.97
CA ILE A 204 3.34 -19.02 -0.40
C ILE A 204 3.27 -20.53 -0.56
N ASP A 205 2.13 -21.15 -0.31
CA ASP A 205 1.93 -22.57 -0.54
C ASP A 205 2.21 -22.92 -2.02
N GLY A 206 1.70 -22.12 -2.94
CA GLY A 206 1.96 -22.28 -4.36
C GLY A 206 3.44 -22.11 -4.74
N LEU A 207 4.18 -21.21 -4.10
CA LEU A 207 5.62 -21.07 -4.30
C LEU A 207 6.38 -22.31 -3.83
N LEU A 208 6.07 -22.83 -2.63
CA LEU A 208 6.72 -24.01 -2.09
C LEU A 208 6.49 -25.28 -2.94
N ASP A 209 5.39 -25.32 -3.66
CA ASP A 209 5.06 -26.46 -4.54
C ASP A 209 5.70 -26.36 -5.94
N ARG A 210 6.05 -25.15 -6.42
CA ARG A 210 6.43 -24.93 -7.83
C ARG A 210 7.88 -24.51 -8.04
N VAL A 211 8.56 -24.00 -7.00
CA VAL A 211 9.94 -23.53 -7.13
C VAL A 211 10.90 -24.70 -7.12
N GLU A 212 11.44 -25.03 -8.31
CA GLU A 212 12.38 -26.13 -8.53
C GLU A 212 13.49 -25.72 -9.49
N PRO A 213 14.68 -26.36 -9.45
CA PRO A 213 15.73 -26.10 -10.44
C PRO A 213 15.22 -26.29 -11.87
N GLY A 214 15.57 -25.34 -12.75
CA GLY A 214 15.17 -25.37 -14.16
C GLY A 214 13.85 -24.67 -14.46
N VAL A 215 13.02 -24.35 -13.49
CA VAL A 215 11.79 -23.56 -13.68
C VAL A 215 12.15 -22.10 -13.96
N PRO A 216 11.62 -21.47 -15.02
CA PRO A 216 11.85 -20.07 -15.31
C PRO A 216 11.23 -19.15 -14.22
N LYS A 217 11.95 -18.10 -13.80
CA LYS A 217 11.48 -17.19 -12.75
C LYS A 217 10.22 -16.42 -13.14
N ASN A 218 10.07 -16.06 -14.42
CA ASN A 218 8.86 -15.41 -14.93
C ASN A 218 7.62 -16.28 -14.85
N GLU A 219 7.74 -17.61 -14.96
CA GLU A 219 6.61 -18.54 -14.76
C GLU A 219 6.15 -18.54 -13.29
N ILE A 220 7.09 -18.47 -12.37
CA ILE A 220 6.77 -18.33 -10.94
C ILE A 220 6.15 -16.97 -10.67
N ALA A 221 6.67 -15.88 -11.25
CA ALA A 221 6.04 -14.55 -11.13
C ALA A 221 4.60 -14.55 -11.67
N ALA A 222 4.35 -15.18 -12.82
CA ALA A 222 3.01 -15.34 -13.38
C ALA A 222 2.09 -16.13 -12.45
N SER A 223 2.61 -17.21 -11.83
CA SER A 223 1.85 -18.01 -10.86
C SER A 223 1.49 -17.24 -9.59
N ILE A 224 2.40 -16.39 -9.09
CA ILE A 224 2.16 -15.51 -7.95
C ILE A 224 0.98 -14.56 -8.26
N TYR A 225 0.99 -13.89 -9.41
CA TYR A 225 -0.12 -13.03 -9.82
C TYR A 225 -1.43 -13.82 -10.00
N SER A 226 -1.36 -15.02 -10.58
CA SER A 226 -2.55 -15.87 -10.75
C SER A 226 -3.17 -16.23 -9.41
N ASP A 227 -2.37 -16.69 -8.43
CA ASP A 227 -2.86 -17.05 -7.09
C ASP A 227 -3.36 -15.83 -6.32
N ALA A 228 -2.65 -14.69 -6.42
CA ALA A 228 -3.03 -13.44 -5.80
C ALA A 228 -4.41 -12.96 -6.30
N LEU A 229 -4.59 -12.85 -7.62
CA LEU A 229 -5.82 -12.30 -8.22
C LEU A 229 -7.02 -13.25 -8.11
N ARG A 230 -6.81 -14.56 -8.15
CA ARG A 230 -7.88 -15.54 -7.91
C ARG A 230 -8.39 -15.53 -6.48
N GLY A 231 -7.57 -15.08 -5.53
CA GLY A 231 -7.94 -15.00 -4.14
C GLY A 231 -8.26 -16.35 -3.50
N VAL A 232 -9.13 -16.34 -2.51
CA VAL A 232 -9.66 -17.50 -1.77
C VAL A 232 -11.19 -17.47 -1.77
N ASP A 233 -11.86 -18.51 -1.24
CA ASP A 233 -13.29 -18.75 -1.40
C ASP A 233 -14.22 -17.55 -1.18
N ASP A 234 -13.95 -16.74 -0.16
CA ASP A 234 -14.78 -15.58 0.23
C ASP A 234 -14.08 -14.23 -0.01
N ALA A 235 -12.91 -14.23 -0.66
CA ALA A 235 -12.11 -13.04 -0.94
C ALA A 235 -11.40 -13.15 -2.29
N TRP A 236 -11.93 -12.45 -3.29
CA TRP A 236 -11.21 -12.23 -4.54
C TRP A 236 -9.97 -11.35 -4.29
N GLY A 237 -8.93 -11.51 -5.10
CA GLY A 237 -7.69 -10.76 -4.94
C GLY A 237 -7.62 -9.50 -5.77
N ASP A 238 -7.04 -8.46 -5.18
CA ASP A 238 -6.67 -7.22 -5.87
C ASP A 238 -5.21 -7.24 -6.33
N TYR A 239 -4.84 -6.28 -7.19
CA TYR A 239 -3.44 -6.07 -7.53
C TYR A 239 -2.65 -5.56 -6.30
N PRO A 240 -1.45 -6.08 -6.06
CA PRO A 240 -0.61 -5.59 -4.97
C PRO A 240 0.04 -4.24 -5.31
N ALA A 241 0.37 -3.46 -4.27
CA ALA A 241 1.04 -2.17 -4.44
C ALA A 241 2.51 -2.30 -4.88
N ILE A 242 3.18 -3.40 -4.50
CA ILE A 242 4.53 -3.74 -4.96
C ILE A 242 4.45 -5.02 -5.77
N VAL A 243 5.21 -5.07 -6.86
CA VAL A 243 5.35 -6.27 -7.70
C VAL A 243 6.08 -7.39 -6.92
N PRO A 244 5.93 -8.67 -7.29
CA PRO A 244 6.71 -9.74 -6.68
C PRO A 244 8.22 -9.50 -6.77
N LEU A 245 8.94 -9.61 -5.66
CA LEU A 245 10.39 -9.55 -5.61
C LEU A 245 10.92 -10.98 -5.44
N LEU A 246 11.78 -11.43 -6.35
CA LEU A 246 12.33 -12.81 -6.32
C LEU A 246 13.76 -12.89 -6.91
N PRO A 247 14.72 -12.08 -6.41
CA PRO A 247 16.11 -12.21 -6.80
C PRO A 247 16.74 -13.50 -6.26
N SER A 248 17.66 -14.10 -7.02
CA SER A 248 18.29 -15.39 -6.72
C SER A 248 19.80 -15.31 -6.76
N GLY A 249 20.48 -16.18 -6.00
CA GLY A 249 21.92 -16.25 -5.93
C GLY A 249 22.52 -14.94 -5.41
N THR A 250 23.54 -14.42 -6.08
CA THR A 250 24.18 -13.14 -5.70
C THR A 250 23.23 -11.94 -5.82
N ASP A 251 22.24 -12.00 -6.73
CA ASP A 251 21.24 -10.94 -6.85
C ASP A 251 20.36 -10.81 -5.58
N ALA A 252 20.27 -11.85 -4.74
CA ALA A 252 19.56 -11.83 -3.48
C ALA A 252 20.17 -10.84 -2.46
N ALA A 253 21.40 -10.39 -2.66
CA ALA A 253 22.00 -9.28 -1.91
C ALA A 253 21.31 -7.93 -2.18
N ALA A 254 20.58 -7.81 -3.30
CA ALA A 254 19.85 -6.59 -3.70
C ALA A 254 18.35 -6.74 -3.43
N PRO A 255 17.81 -6.11 -2.36
CA PRO A 255 16.47 -6.42 -1.82
C PRO A 255 15.30 -6.08 -2.73
N HIS A 256 15.50 -5.24 -3.75
CA HIS A 256 14.41 -4.73 -4.58
C HIS A 256 14.51 -5.15 -6.05
N LEU A 257 15.33 -6.15 -6.36
CA LEU A 257 15.28 -6.77 -7.68
C LEU A 257 14.04 -7.66 -7.81
N THR A 258 13.46 -7.65 -9.00
CA THR A 258 12.25 -8.40 -9.29
C THR A 258 12.59 -9.82 -9.77
N TRP A 259 12.34 -10.13 -11.02
CA TRP A 259 12.69 -11.38 -11.68
C TRP A 259 13.32 -11.10 -13.05
N ASP A 260 13.96 -12.11 -13.59
CA ASP A 260 14.50 -12.11 -14.95
C ASP A 260 14.05 -13.37 -15.72
N GLY A 261 14.57 -13.56 -16.93
CA GLY A 261 14.26 -14.71 -17.78
C GLY A 261 15.08 -15.97 -17.47
N ARG A 262 15.96 -15.96 -16.44
CA ARG A 262 16.73 -17.15 -16.03
C ARG A 262 15.85 -18.13 -15.28
N SER A 263 16.24 -19.39 -15.28
CA SER A 263 15.64 -20.40 -14.42
C SER A 263 16.27 -20.39 -13.03
N PHE A 264 15.53 -20.90 -12.04
CA PHE A 264 16.10 -21.21 -10.73
C PHE A 264 17.19 -22.27 -10.86
N ALA A 265 18.27 -22.14 -10.10
CA ALA A 265 19.40 -23.04 -10.10
C ALA A 265 19.61 -23.71 -8.74
N GLU A 266 20.14 -24.94 -8.77
CA GLU A 266 20.61 -25.64 -7.56
C GLU A 266 21.80 -24.88 -6.96
N GLY A 267 21.88 -24.83 -5.62
CA GLY A 267 22.91 -24.12 -4.88
C GLY A 267 22.63 -22.61 -4.68
N GLU A 268 21.46 -22.12 -5.09
CA GLU A 268 21.08 -20.70 -4.94
C GLU A 268 19.97 -20.51 -3.91
N ALA A 269 20.09 -19.42 -3.14
CA ALA A 269 18.99 -18.87 -2.36
C ALA A 269 18.16 -17.93 -3.23
N THR A 270 16.84 -17.97 -3.10
CA THR A 270 15.93 -16.97 -3.64
C THR A 270 15.05 -16.49 -2.51
N PHE A 271 14.99 -15.18 -2.25
CA PHE A 271 13.96 -14.69 -1.38
C PHE A 271 12.76 -14.19 -2.18
N PHE A 272 11.60 -14.41 -1.65
CA PHE A 272 10.32 -13.94 -2.19
C PHE A 272 9.76 -12.90 -1.24
N GLU A 273 9.33 -11.76 -1.78
CA GLU A 273 8.48 -10.81 -1.08
C GLU A 273 7.25 -10.57 -1.93
N VAL A 274 6.10 -10.97 -1.41
CA VAL A 274 4.81 -10.98 -2.10
C VAL A 274 3.71 -10.55 -1.15
N SER A 275 2.57 -10.13 -1.67
CA SER A 275 1.42 -9.79 -0.85
C SER A 275 0.12 -10.28 -1.47
N GLY A 276 -0.72 -10.91 -0.66
CA GLY A 276 -2.15 -10.91 -0.88
C GLY A 276 -2.69 -9.51 -0.67
N CYS A 277 -3.70 -9.15 -1.47
CA CYS A 277 -4.38 -7.87 -1.39
C CYS A 277 -5.89 -8.09 -1.50
N TYR A 278 -6.65 -7.53 -0.56
CA TYR A 278 -8.10 -7.53 -0.59
C TYR A 278 -8.62 -6.13 -0.30
N ARG A 279 -9.37 -5.55 -1.22
CA ARG A 279 -9.86 -4.16 -1.13
C ARG A 279 -8.77 -3.16 -0.77
N ARG A 280 -7.62 -3.30 -1.43
CA ARG A 280 -6.39 -2.51 -1.22
C ARG A 280 -5.69 -2.71 0.13
N TYR A 281 -6.20 -3.56 1.02
CA TYR A 281 -5.49 -3.94 2.24
C TYR A 281 -4.49 -5.04 1.94
N HIS A 282 -3.25 -4.83 2.36
CA HIS A 282 -2.11 -5.70 2.07
C HIS A 282 -1.69 -6.48 3.31
N THR A 283 -1.29 -7.71 3.10
CA THR A 283 -0.59 -8.51 4.10
C THR A 283 0.65 -9.12 3.47
N PRO A 284 1.74 -8.32 3.36
CA PRO A 284 2.99 -8.77 2.75
C PRO A 284 3.61 -9.94 3.51
N PHE A 285 4.28 -10.80 2.76
CA PHE A 285 4.96 -11.96 3.27
C PHE A 285 6.33 -12.13 2.62
N CYS A 286 7.33 -12.51 3.41
CA CYS A 286 8.67 -12.79 2.92
C CYS A 286 9.04 -14.26 3.19
N ARG A 287 9.73 -14.88 2.23
CA ARG A 287 10.31 -16.22 2.37
C ARG A 287 11.61 -16.34 1.59
N THR A 288 12.57 -17.06 2.15
CA THR A 288 13.74 -17.52 1.39
C THR A 288 13.64 -19.00 1.16
N ILE A 289 13.85 -19.42 -0.08
CA ILE A 289 13.97 -20.82 -0.49
C ILE A 289 15.40 -21.04 -0.96
N PHE A 290 16.07 -22.05 -0.42
CA PHE A 290 17.36 -22.52 -0.92
C PHE A 290 17.18 -23.84 -1.68
N LEU A 291 17.63 -23.90 -2.93
CA LEU A 291 17.56 -25.11 -3.73
C LEU A 291 18.84 -25.91 -3.55
N GLY A 292 18.73 -27.07 -2.88
CA GLY A 292 19.86 -27.93 -2.52
C GLY A 292 20.24 -27.81 -1.03
N THR A 293 21.51 -27.97 -0.71
CA THR A 293 22.01 -27.91 0.68
C THR A 293 22.59 -26.52 0.99
N PRO A 294 21.97 -25.74 1.89
CA PRO A 294 22.47 -24.43 2.22
C PRO A 294 23.83 -24.49 2.92
N PRO A 295 24.74 -23.52 2.66
CA PRO A 295 26.03 -23.39 3.35
C PRO A 295 25.87 -23.20 4.86
N ASP A 296 26.91 -23.51 5.63
CA ASP A 296 26.83 -23.46 7.09
C ASP A 296 26.73 -22.05 7.67
N ASP A 297 27.26 -21.04 6.99
CA ASP A 297 27.12 -19.63 7.34
C ASP A 297 25.67 -19.15 7.14
N LEU A 298 25.01 -19.56 6.04
CA LEU A 298 23.60 -19.28 5.80
C LEU A 298 22.71 -19.93 6.86
N LYS A 299 23.00 -21.20 7.25
CA LYS A 299 22.28 -21.88 8.33
C LYS A 299 22.43 -21.19 9.68
N ARG A 300 23.65 -20.70 10.00
CA ARG A 300 23.87 -19.92 11.24
C ARG A 300 23.09 -18.60 11.22
N ALA A 301 23.14 -17.89 10.10
CA ALA A 301 22.42 -16.66 9.92
C ALA A 301 20.91 -16.84 10.06
N GLU A 302 20.39 -17.91 9.45
CA GLU A 302 19.00 -18.30 9.58
C GLU A 302 18.62 -18.59 11.04
N ALA A 303 19.38 -19.42 11.75
CA ALA A 303 19.08 -19.77 13.13
C ALA A 303 19.01 -18.53 14.03
N ALA A 304 19.96 -17.60 13.86
CA ALA A 304 19.97 -16.34 14.59
C ALA A 304 18.78 -15.45 14.21
N LEU A 305 18.39 -15.44 12.95
CA LEU A 305 17.27 -14.64 12.45
C LEU A 305 15.93 -15.20 12.93
N VAL A 306 15.77 -16.55 13.03
CA VAL A 306 14.58 -17.20 13.61
C VAL A 306 14.44 -16.82 15.08
N GLU A 307 15.51 -16.98 15.86
CA GLU A 307 15.51 -16.61 17.29
C GLU A 307 15.17 -15.12 17.45
N GLY A 308 15.76 -14.25 16.61
CA GLY A 308 15.46 -12.82 16.63
C GLY A 308 14.02 -12.50 16.24
N LEU A 309 13.46 -13.22 15.27
CA LEU A 309 12.05 -13.08 14.88
C LEU A 309 11.11 -13.43 16.05
N GLU A 310 11.35 -14.54 16.72
CA GLU A 310 10.56 -14.98 17.88
C GLU A 310 10.66 -13.94 19.02
N ALA A 311 11.87 -13.48 19.34
CA ALA A 311 12.09 -12.47 20.36
C ALA A 311 11.40 -11.13 20.01
N GLY A 312 11.46 -10.72 18.75
CA GLY A 312 10.78 -9.50 18.27
C GLY A 312 9.25 -9.62 18.34
N LEU A 313 8.69 -10.79 18.00
CA LEU A 313 7.24 -11.05 18.14
C LEU A 313 6.80 -11.04 19.60
N ASP A 314 7.63 -11.56 20.52
CA ASP A 314 7.36 -11.49 21.96
C ASP A 314 7.42 -10.07 22.52
N ALA A 315 8.26 -9.21 21.94
CA ALA A 315 8.34 -7.79 22.27
C ALA A 315 7.20 -6.95 21.66
N ALA A 316 6.50 -7.46 20.64
CA ALA A 316 5.41 -6.75 19.95
C ALA A 316 4.12 -6.75 20.78
N ARG A 317 4.13 -6.04 21.90
CA ARG A 317 3.00 -5.94 22.85
C ARG A 317 2.56 -4.50 23.01
N ALA A 318 1.26 -4.28 23.18
CA ALA A 318 0.73 -2.96 23.49
C ALA A 318 1.41 -2.37 24.72
N GLY A 319 1.83 -1.11 24.61
CA GLY A 319 2.58 -0.39 25.65
C GLY A 319 4.09 -0.43 25.50
N ASN A 320 4.64 -1.39 24.72
CA ASN A 320 6.06 -1.39 24.37
C ASN A 320 6.34 -0.37 23.25
N ARG A 321 7.62 -0.07 23.02
CA ARG A 321 8.06 0.80 21.93
C ARG A 321 8.33 0.00 20.66
N ALA A 322 8.28 0.65 19.51
CA ALA A 322 8.74 0.08 18.24
C ALA A 322 10.23 -0.35 18.33
N ALA A 323 11.07 0.43 19.01
CA ALA A 323 12.46 0.12 19.30
C ALA A 323 12.64 -1.22 20.04
N ASP A 324 11.72 -1.59 20.92
CA ASP A 324 11.86 -2.82 21.73
C ASP A 324 11.79 -4.07 20.82
N ILE A 325 10.98 -4.03 19.75
CA ILE A 325 10.95 -5.10 18.73
C ILE A 325 12.30 -5.19 18.01
N ALA A 326 12.84 -4.06 17.58
CA ALA A 326 14.09 -4.01 16.85
C ALA A 326 15.28 -4.49 17.68
N ASN A 327 15.35 -4.08 18.94
CA ASN A 327 16.40 -4.48 19.89
C ASN A 327 16.30 -5.98 20.23
N ALA A 328 15.08 -6.49 20.43
CA ALA A 328 14.88 -7.92 20.68
C ALA A 328 15.34 -8.78 19.48
N LEU A 329 15.07 -8.34 18.26
CA LEU A 329 15.57 -8.99 17.04
C LEU A 329 17.09 -8.93 16.93
N ALA A 330 17.71 -7.80 17.27
CA ALA A 330 19.15 -7.58 17.09
C ALA A 330 20.01 -8.49 17.99
N ALA A 331 19.58 -8.73 19.24
CA ALA A 331 20.39 -9.44 20.22
C ALA A 331 20.87 -10.87 19.80
N PRO A 332 20.05 -11.75 19.20
CA PRO A 332 20.52 -13.03 18.68
C PRO A 332 21.51 -12.89 17.51
N LEU A 333 21.30 -11.89 16.63
CA LEU A 333 22.20 -11.62 15.50
C LEU A 333 23.57 -11.17 15.97
N GLU A 334 23.62 -10.27 16.95
CA GLU A 334 24.86 -9.80 17.56
C GLU A 334 25.65 -10.96 18.21
N ARG A 335 24.97 -11.88 18.93
CA ARG A 335 25.61 -13.08 19.48
C ARG A 335 26.17 -14.01 18.41
N ALA A 336 25.59 -14.03 17.22
CA ALA A 336 26.08 -14.78 16.07
C ALA A 336 27.16 -14.01 15.28
N GLY A 337 27.54 -12.80 15.69
CA GLY A 337 28.50 -11.96 15.00
C GLY A 337 27.97 -11.36 13.69
N ILE A 338 26.65 -11.19 13.56
CA ILE A 338 25.99 -10.66 12.36
C ILE A 338 25.53 -9.24 12.63
N GLU A 339 26.11 -8.29 11.89
CA GLU A 339 25.68 -6.88 11.92
C GLU A 339 24.49 -6.67 10.98
N ARG A 340 23.55 -5.82 11.41
CA ARG A 340 22.36 -5.48 10.66
C ARG A 340 22.01 -4.00 10.82
N GLY A 341 22.09 -3.23 9.72
CA GLY A 341 21.84 -1.79 9.71
C GLY A 341 20.43 -1.36 9.28
N ALA A 342 19.56 -2.28 8.80
CA ALA A 342 18.26 -1.93 8.25
C ALA A 342 17.13 -2.02 9.30
N ARG A 343 16.03 -1.25 9.10
CA ARG A 343 14.78 -1.45 9.87
C ARG A 343 14.27 -2.88 9.70
N CYS A 344 13.59 -3.43 10.69
CA CYS A 344 13.08 -4.79 10.65
C CYS A 344 11.59 -4.89 10.29
N GLY A 345 10.93 -3.75 10.10
CA GLY A 345 9.53 -3.74 9.70
C GLY A 345 8.94 -2.33 9.68
N TYR A 346 7.69 -2.25 9.28
CA TYR A 346 6.92 -1.01 9.15
C TYR A 346 5.42 -1.31 9.16
N PRO A 347 4.55 -0.31 9.47
CA PRO A 347 3.10 -0.49 9.47
C PRO A 347 2.57 -0.73 8.06
N ILE A 348 1.52 -1.56 7.99
CA ILE A 348 0.82 -1.92 6.76
C ILE A 348 -0.69 -1.75 6.93
N GLY A 349 -1.40 -1.65 5.81
CA GLY A 349 -2.84 -1.50 5.78
C GLY A 349 -3.36 -1.32 4.36
N ILE A 350 -4.23 -0.34 4.14
CA ILE A 350 -4.68 0.07 2.81
C ILE A 350 -3.54 0.78 2.08
N SER A 351 -3.23 0.36 0.84
CA SER A 351 -2.14 0.95 0.07
C SER A 351 -2.35 0.86 -1.43
N TYR A 352 -1.69 1.76 -2.15
CA TYR A 352 -1.62 1.84 -3.61
C TYR A 352 -0.16 1.85 -4.07
N PRO A 353 0.15 1.43 -5.32
CA PRO A 353 1.49 1.56 -5.85
C PRO A 353 2.07 2.97 -5.62
N PRO A 354 3.37 3.11 -5.38
CA PRO A 354 4.41 2.09 -5.48
C PRO A 354 4.77 1.40 -4.17
N ASP A 355 4.07 1.62 -3.05
CA ASP A 355 4.45 1.13 -1.73
C ASP A 355 3.23 0.63 -0.95
N TRP A 356 3.41 -0.40 -0.12
CA TRP A 356 2.38 -0.88 0.81
C TRP A 356 2.61 -0.46 2.27
N GLY A 357 3.70 0.26 2.55
CA GLY A 357 4.00 0.81 3.88
C GLY A 357 3.19 2.08 4.19
N GLU A 358 2.79 2.24 5.44
CA GLU A 358 2.03 3.43 5.88
C GLU A 358 2.89 4.66 6.16
N ARG A 359 4.23 4.57 6.04
CA ARG A 359 5.19 5.68 6.19
C ARG A 359 5.06 6.45 7.52
N THR A 360 4.81 5.72 8.63
CA THR A 360 4.73 6.28 9.99
C THR A 360 5.82 5.68 10.88
N ILE A 361 5.53 4.57 11.57
CA ILE A 361 6.47 3.88 12.46
C ILE A 361 7.52 3.12 11.63
N SER A 362 8.75 3.09 12.12
CA SER A 362 9.82 2.28 11.56
C SER A 362 10.40 1.39 12.64
N LEU A 363 10.27 0.06 12.53
CA LEU A 363 10.79 -0.85 13.54
C LEU A 363 12.33 -0.84 13.52
N ARG A 364 12.91 0.12 14.27
CA ARG A 364 14.35 0.36 14.41
C ARG A 364 14.65 0.86 15.84
N PRO A 365 15.91 0.79 16.30
CA PRO A 365 16.28 1.14 17.67
C PRO A 365 15.94 2.58 18.09
N GLU A 366 15.85 3.50 17.11
CA GLU A 366 15.62 4.93 17.37
C GLU A 366 14.12 5.32 17.38
N ASP A 367 13.20 4.38 17.14
CA ASP A 367 11.76 4.68 17.07
C ASP A 367 11.07 4.38 18.40
N ASP A 368 10.80 5.43 19.15
CA ASP A 368 10.13 5.38 20.47
C ASP A 368 8.60 5.35 20.41
N SER A 369 8.01 5.17 19.22
CA SER A 369 6.56 5.08 19.06
C SER A 369 5.98 3.95 19.90
N ILE A 370 4.94 4.27 20.66
CA ILE A 370 4.28 3.30 21.55
C ILE A 370 3.30 2.44 20.75
N LEU A 371 3.46 1.13 20.87
CA LEU A 371 2.57 0.16 20.24
C LEU A 371 1.19 0.18 20.87
N LYS A 372 0.14 0.16 20.05
CA LYS A 372 -1.26 0.17 20.49
C LYS A 372 -2.02 -1.00 19.86
N PRO A 373 -3.08 -1.52 20.53
CA PRO A 373 -3.97 -2.52 19.95
C PRO A 373 -4.52 -2.04 18.59
N GLY A 374 -4.59 -2.94 17.60
CA GLY A 374 -5.05 -2.61 16.26
C GLY A 374 -3.96 -2.10 15.31
N MET A 375 -2.74 -1.86 15.78
CA MET A 375 -1.60 -1.63 14.89
C MET A 375 -1.18 -2.93 14.21
N THR A 376 -0.82 -2.85 12.94
CA THR A 376 -0.40 -3.99 12.10
C THR A 376 0.91 -3.67 11.40
N PHE A 377 1.82 -4.63 11.37
CA PHE A 377 3.16 -4.44 10.84
C PHE A 377 3.54 -5.56 9.87
N HIS A 378 4.24 -5.19 8.81
CA HIS A 378 5.07 -6.12 8.07
C HIS A 378 6.39 -6.26 8.84
N PHE A 379 6.51 -7.33 9.64
CA PHE A 379 7.74 -7.66 10.34
C PHE A 379 8.58 -8.58 9.46
N MET A 380 9.61 -8.00 8.83
CA MET A 380 10.37 -8.62 7.75
C MET A 380 11.87 -8.51 8.00
N PRO A 381 12.41 -9.16 9.04
CA PRO A 381 13.85 -9.15 9.26
C PRO A 381 14.57 -9.73 8.04
N GLY A 382 15.52 -8.99 7.50
CA GLY A 382 16.33 -9.37 6.35
C GLY A 382 17.80 -9.13 6.61
N LEU A 383 18.67 -9.93 6.02
CA LEU A 383 20.11 -9.78 5.97
C LEU A 383 20.56 -9.58 4.51
N TRP A 384 21.36 -8.56 4.28
CA TRP A 384 21.90 -8.20 2.98
C TRP A 384 23.41 -8.21 3.11
N MET A 385 24.02 -9.30 2.64
CA MET A 385 25.46 -9.49 2.65
C MET A 385 26.02 -9.20 1.25
N ASP A 386 27.32 -9.24 1.08
CA ASP A 386 27.96 -8.86 -0.19
C ASP A 386 27.53 -9.73 -1.37
N ASP A 387 27.30 -11.03 -1.14
CA ASP A 387 27.05 -12.04 -2.17
C ASP A 387 25.81 -12.91 -1.92
N TRP A 388 25.06 -12.66 -0.83
CA TRP A 388 23.80 -13.34 -0.54
C TRP A 388 22.84 -12.50 0.27
N GLY A 389 21.56 -12.83 0.18
CA GLY A 389 20.51 -12.22 0.99
C GLY A 389 19.59 -13.26 1.60
N LEU A 390 19.10 -12.97 2.80
CA LEU A 390 18.16 -13.82 3.53
C LEU A 390 17.03 -12.96 4.08
N ARG A 391 15.79 -13.33 3.76
CA ARG A 391 14.58 -12.70 4.35
C ARG A 391 13.72 -13.75 5.01
N SER A 392 13.29 -13.48 6.24
CA SER A 392 12.41 -14.27 7.06
C SER A 392 12.66 -15.78 6.97
N PRO A 393 13.05 -16.43 8.06
CA PRO A 393 13.59 -17.77 7.96
C PRO A 393 12.49 -18.83 7.81
N ASN A 394 12.60 -19.59 6.78
CA ASN A 394 12.31 -21.00 6.75
C ASN A 394 13.02 -21.63 5.56
N PRO A 395 14.27 -22.07 5.68
CA PRO A 395 14.85 -22.94 4.71
C PRO A 395 14.21 -24.30 4.90
N SER A 396 13.33 -24.68 4.03
CA SER A 396 12.94 -26.08 3.96
C SER A 396 13.79 -26.76 2.92
N SER A 397 14.68 -27.57 3.38
CA SER A 397 15.04 -28.78 2.65
C SER A 397 13.74 -29.58 2.41
N SER A 398 13.31 -29.69 1.15
CA SER A 398 12.16 -30.48 0.66
C SER A 398 10.76 -30.11 1.17
N GLY A 399 9.89 -29.68 0.26
CA GLY A 399 8.55 -29.11 0.45
C GLY A 399 7.50 -29.88 1.27
N LYS A 400 7.77 -31.08 1.79
CA LYS A 400 6.84 -31.83 2.63
C LYS A 400 7.02 -31.60 4.14
N GLN A 401 8.23 -31.27 4.62
CA GLN A 401 8.48 -31.00 6.04
C GLN A 401 8.16 -29.57 6.46
N ALA A 402 8.15 -28.62 5.52
CA ALA A 402 7.75 -27.24 5.76
C ALA A 402 6.28 -27.09 6.17
N ARG A 403 5.39 -27.91 5.62
CA ARG A 403 3.95 -27.88 5.92
C ARG A 403 3.62 -28.13 7.40
N GLN A 404 4.43 -28.91 8.12
CA GLN A 404 4.20 -29.19 9.55
C GLN A 404 4.64 -28.03 10.47
N LYS A 405 5.62 -27.21 10.05
CA LYS A 405 6.07 -26.05 10.85
C LYS A 405 5.26 -24.77 10.55
N LEU A 406 4.76 -24.60 9.31
CA LEU A 406 3.93 -23.45 8.91
C LEU A 406 2.55 -23.42 9.61
N SER A 407 2.00 -24.59 9.98
CA SER A 407 0.75 -24.64 10.76
C SER A 407 0.90 -24.15 12.20
N ALA A 408 2.12 -23.99 12.70
CA ALA A 408 2.43 -23.53 14.05
C ALA A 408 2.79 -22.02 14.13
N THR A 409 3.13 -21.40 13.01
CA THR A 409 3.43 -19.96 12.92
C THR A 409 2.45 -19.27 11.96
N GLY A 410 1.17 -19.37 12.25
CA GLY A 410 0.14 -18.56 11.61
C GLY A 410 0.42 -17.07 11.79
N PRO A 411 -0.23 -16.18 11.00
CA PRO A 411 -0.01 -14.72 11.06
C PRO A 411 -0.08 -14.29 12.51
N GLY A 412 0.94 -13.58 12.96
CA GLY A 412 1.22 -13.28 14.35
C GLY A 412 -0.04 -12.98 15.14
N ARG A 413 -0.22 -13.65 16.25
CA ARG A 413 -1.36 -13.44 17.14
C ARG A 413 -1.38 -11.98 17.55
N CYS A 414 -2.19 -11.19 16.84
CA CYS A 414 -2.69 -9.94 17.39
C CYS A 414 -3.76 -10.33 18.43
N SER A 415 -3.37 -10.35 19.69
CA SER A 415 -4.32 -10.43 20.81
C SER A 415 -4.95 -9.08 21.05
#